data_80be4a00bd788ed3bdaae67e52324461
#
_entry.id   80be4a00bd788ed3bdaae67e52324461
#
_cell.length_a   1.000
_cell.length_b   1.000
_cell.length_c   1.000
_cell.angle_alpha   90.00
_cell.angle_beta   90.00
_cell.angle_gamma   90.00
#
_symmetry.space_group_name_H-M   'P 1'
#
loop_
_entity.id
_entity.type
_entity.pdbx_description
1 polymer ?
#
loop_
_entity_poly.entity_id
_entity_poly.type
_entity_poly.pdbx_seq_one_letter_code
_entity_poly.pdbx_strand_id
1 'polypeptide(L)'
;MNFKSLQQRLAVLLILPVALFLIGAGIFGYISIRKSLLEEWQKVAILRLERAAHQMDMRLSQPKHWMELFARVATTPNRKEVRDWILQQLEQADGVSQVKLTWPGPDTIGTFPAVTSVSPPRYFYPPGHETVGLRSELLDAHGQPLGQLEVLLKLSYLMEDVVTSGWLQANMACLLNDQGLYLAHSNPSMQARHCLGETQDPLEEAILKDLQKKPYATLIGQGWTPTRVVGFYKLHQAPWAIMLHARGSQILAPILSFRFYYLVGVLLCLAFILGLMRLGINPLVASIQRIARRAALVAKGRYGEPIPVRSRDEIGQLTASFNDMVEGLKERDFISNTFGRYVDQEVARELLSRPEAGRLGGEKREVVILFSDIRGFTPLAETLSPEATIQLVNHHFSQMIEVLQGHRGIIVDFLGDAILAFFDPLSGPLEPVVRRAVRCGLHMQAAVAHQNTSDSKFPKLQMGVGVHVGEVVVGNIGSETRAKYGIVGAAVNLTHRIQAQARGGEVVISEATYRQIPEELVVQRSFRAGLKGIHDPANLYVVGDLLG
;
A
#
# COMPACT_ATOMS: atom_id res chain seq x y z
N MET A 1 9.99 0.66 5.19
CA MET A 1 9.61 -0.49 4.35
C MET A 1 9.90 -0.14 2.89
N ASN A 2 10.91 -0.80 2.29
CA ASN A 2 11.22 -0.61 0.86
C ASN A 2 10.29 -1.48 0.03
N PHE A 3 9.23 -0.89 -0.50
CA PHE A 3 8.31 -1.58 -1.40
C PHE A 3 8.93 -1.73 -2.79
N LYS A 4 8.94 -2.94 -3.32
CA LYS A 4 9.47 -3.24 -4.67
C LYS A 4 8.53 -2.81 -5.80
N SER A 5 7.26 -2.50 -5.52
CA SER A 5 6.30 -2.04 -6.52
C SER A 5 5.30 -1.04 -5.96
N LEU A 6 4.81 -0.14 -6.83
CA LEU A 6 3.75 0.83 -6.50
C LEU A 6 2.47 0.13 -6.03
N GLN A 7 2.13 -1.03 -6.62
CA GLN A 7 0.99 -1.86 -6.22
C GLN A 7 1.06 -2.31 -4.77
N GLN A 8 2.22 -2.83 -4.33
CA GLN A 8 2.41 -3.27 -2.94
C GLN A 8 2.29 -2.10 -1.97
N ARG A 9 2.84 -0.94 -2.33
CA ARG A 9 2.74 0.27 -1.51
C ARG A 9 1.29 0.72 -1.34
N LEU A 10 0.52 0.80 -2.42
CA LEU A 10 -0.89 1.19 -2.39
C LEU A 10 -1.75 0.15 -1.66
N ALA A 11 -1.50 -1.14 -1.88
CA ALA A 11 -2.22 -2.21 -1.19
C ALA A 11 -2.06 -2.12 0.33
N VAL A 12 -0.84 -1.99 0.82
CA VAL A 12 -0.58 -1.86 2.26
C VAL A 12 -1.19 -0.57 2.81
N LEU A 13 -1.07 0.53 2.10
CA LEU A 13 -1.53 1.85 2.55
C LEU A 13 -3.06 1.95 2.64
N LEU A 14 -3.79 1.18 1.82
CA LEU A 14 -5.26 1.14 1.84
C LEU A 14 -5.81 0.03 2.76
N ILE A 15 -5.24 -1.17 2.71
CA ILE A 15 -5.78 -2.32 3.45
C ILE A 15 -5.45 -2.24 4.94
N LEU A 16 -4.22 -1.84 5.29
CA LEU A 16 -3.77 -1.83 6.69
C LEU A 16 -4.62 -0.93 7.59
N PRO A 17 -4.92 0.34 7.23
CA PRO A 17 -5.77 1.20 8.05
C PRO A 17 -7.20 0.65 8.18
N VAL A 18 -7.77 0.11 7.08
CA VAL A 18 -9.12 -0.47 7.11
C VAL A 18 -9.16 -1.71 8.00
N ALA A 19 -8.17 -2.59 7.89
CA ALA A 19 -8.08 -3.78 8.73
C ALA A 19 -7.92 -3.40 10.21
N LEU A 20 -7.06 -2.44 10.54
CA LEU A 20 -6.89 -1.93 11.90
C LEU A 20 -8.16 -1.29 12.44
N PHE A 21 -8.85 -0.50 11.63
CA PHE A 21 -10.13 0.11 11.99
C PHE A 21 -11.20 -0.95 12.28
N LEU A 22 -11.34 -1.96 11.40
CA LEU A 22 -12.31 -3.05 11.60
C LEU A 22 -11.99 -3.85 12.86
N ILE A 23 -10.72 -4.21 13.10
CA ILE A 23 -10.30 -4.91 14.31
C ILE A 23 -10.61 -4.06 15.55
N GLY A 24 -10.26 -2.77 15.54
CA GLY A 24 -10.53 -1.84 16.64
C GLY A 24 -12.02 -1.69 16.90
N ALA A 25 -12.84 -1.52 15.87
CA ALA A 25 -14.29 -1.45 15.97
C ALA A 25 -14.90 -2.73 16.53
N GLY A 26 -14.38 -3.90 16.12
CA GLY A 26 -14.81 -5.20 16.64
C GLY A 26 -14.50 -5.37 18.13
N ILE A 27 -13.30 -5.01 18.57
CA ILE A 27 -12.88 -5.07 19.97
C ILE A 27 -13.73 -4.09 20.81
N PHE A 28 -13.85 -2.86 20.37
CA PHE A 28 -14.65 -1.84 21.06
C PHE A 28 -16.13 -2.25 21.17
N GLY A 29 -16.71 -2.72 20.06
CA GLY A 29 -18.08 -3.22 20.02
C GLY A 29 -18.27 -4.39 21.00
N TYR A 30 -17.35 -5.37 21.00
CA TYR A 30 -17.40 -6.49 21.94
C TYR A 30 -17.38 -6.03 23.41
N ILE A 31 -16.47 -5.13 23.78
CA ILE A 31 -16.35 -4.61 25.14
C ILE A 31 -17.62 -3.87 25.54
N SER A 32 -18.15 -3.01 24.67
CA SER A 32 -19.34 -2.20 24.95
C SER A 32 -20.59 -3.06 25.13
N ILE A 33 -20.86 -3.98 24.19
CA ILE A 33 -22.05 -4.86 24.25
C ILE A 33 -21.92 -5.84 25.41
N ARG A 34 -20.71 -6.39 25.66
CA ARG A 34 -20.47 -7.24 26.84
C ARG A 34 -20.85 -6.55 28.13
N LYS A 35 -20.40 -5.32 28.31
CA LYS A 35 -20.74 -4.51 29.50
C LYS A 35 -22.25 -4.31 29.61
N SER A 36 -22.88 -3.90 28.52
CA SER A 36 -24.34 -3.66 28.48
C SER A 36 -25.15 -4.91 28.84
N LEU A 37 -24.82 -6.07 28.26
CA LEU A 37 -25.54 -7.32 28.52
C LEU A 37 -25.38 -7.79 29.97
N LEU A 38 -24.19 -7.66 30.54
CA LEU A 38 -23.95 -8.02 31.94
C LEU A 38 -24.70 -7.08 32.90
N GLU A 39 -24.67 -5.77 32.65
CA GLU A 39 -25.41 -4.78 33.46
C GLU A 39 -26.94 -4.98 33.35
N GLU A 40 -27.44 -5.28 32.16
CA GLU A 40 -28.86 -5.58 31.97
C GLU A 40 -29.26 -6.85 32.72
N TRP A 41 -28.45 -7.93 32.60
CA TRP A 41 -28.70 -9.15 33.35
C TRP A 41 -28.70 -8.88 34.87
N GLN A 42 -27.74 -8.11 35.40
CA GLN A 42 -27.66 -7.77 36.81
C GLN A 42 -28.93 -7.06 37.29
N LYS A 43 -29.42 -6.07 36.53
CA LYS A 43 -30.67 -5.35 36.85
C LYS A 43 -31.88 -6.28 36.89
N VAL A 44 -32.01 -7.11 35.85
CA VAL A 44 -33.12 -8.06 35.75
C VAL A 44 -33.03 -9.12 36.85
N ALA A 45 -31.83 -9.59 37.19
CA ALA A 45 -31.62 -10.56 38.25
C ALA A 45 -32.08 -10.04 39.60
N ILE A 46 -31.67 -8.82 39.97
CA ILE A 46 -32.10 -8.21 41.27
C ILE A 46 -33.60 -8.06 41.34
N LEU A 47 -34.26 -7.52 40.29
CA LEU A 47 -35.71 -7.35 40.26
C LEU A 47 -36.47 -8.68 40.41
N ARG A 48 -35.98 -9.75 39.80
CA ARG A 48 -36.60 -11.08 39.88
C ARG A 48 -36.34 -11.76 41.24
N LEU A 49 -35.13 -11.60 41.79
CA LEU A 49 -34.78 -12.07 43.12
C LEU A 49 -35.59 -11.36 44.19
N GLU A 50 -35.76 -10.05 44.08
CA GLU A 50 -36.60 -9.25 45.00
C GLU A 50 -38.05 -9.76 44.99
N ARG A 51 -38.62 -9.99 43.82
CA ARG A 51 -39.98 -10.53 43.68
C ARG A 51 -40.08 -11.94 44.29
N ALA A 52 -39.11 -12.81 44.03
CA ALA A 52 -39.09 -14.15 44.58
C ALA A 52 -38.92 -14.13 46.14
N ALA A 53 -38.05 -13.25 46.65
CA ALA A 53 -37.86 -13.06 48.08
C ALA A 53 -39.16 -12.55 48.75
N HIS A 54 -39.85 -11.58 48.15
CA HIS A 54 -41.12 -11.09 48.66
C HIS A 54 -42.19 -12.18 48.70
N GLN A 55 -42.29 -13.02 47.70
CA GLN A 55 -43.22 -14.15 47.68
C GLN A 55 -42.92 -15.16 48.79
N MET A 56 -41.63 -15.47 48.99
CA MET A 56 -41.22 -16.34 50.14
C MET A 56 -41.54 -15.70 51.48
N ASP A 57 -41.28 -14.41 51.64
CA ASP A 57 -41.62 -13.68 52.86
C ASP A 57 -43.13 -13.75 53.14
N MET A 58 -43.98 -13.62 52.14
CA MET A 58 -45.42 -13.77 52.28
C MET A 58 -45.82 -15.18 52.73
N ARG A 59 -45.20 -16.23 52.14
CA ARG A 59 -45.44 -17.63 52.54
C ARG A 59 -44.95 -17.95 53.93
N LEU A 60 -43.87 -17.34 54.40
CA LEU A 60 -43.35 -17.48 55.73
C LEU A 60 -44.15 -16.69 56.78
N SER A 61 -44.71 -15.58 56.39
CA SER A 61 -45.43 -14.69 57.29
C SER A 61 -46.71 -15.34 57.91
N GLN A 62 -47.40 -16.16 57.14
CA GLN A 62 -48.67 -16.80 57.61
C GLN A 62 -48.43 -17.80 58.73
N PRO A 63 -47.56 -18.84 58.59
CA PRO A 63 -47.29 -19.74 59.73
C PRO A 63 -46.71 -19.02 60.98
N LYS A 64 -45.84 -18.05 60.75
CA LYS A 64 -45.24 -17.24 61.82
C LYS A 64 -46.32 -16.43 62.61
N HIS A 65 -47.24 -15.82 61.89
CA HIS A 65 -48.36 -15.10 62.47
C HIS A 65 -49.25 -16.02 63.32
N TRP A 66 -49.58 -17.21 62.84
CA TRP A 66 -50.31 -18.18 63.60
C TRP A 66 -49.56 -18.64 64.87
N MET A 67 -48.24 -18.83 64.79
CA MET A 67 -47.42 -19.13 66.01
C MET A 67 -47.37 -17.99 67.01
N GLU A 68 -47.33 -16.73 66.53
CA GLU A 68 -47.43 -15.55 67.43
C GLU A 68 -48.81 -15.43 68.07
N LEU A 69 -49.90 -15.75 67.35
CA LEU A 69 -51.23 -15.83 67.94
C LEU A 69 -51.32 -16.95 68.98
N PHE A 70 -50.78 -18.12 68.63
CA PHE A 70 -50.66 -19.22 69.60
C PHE A 70 -49.93 -18.78 70.88
N ALA A 71 -48.82 -18.06 70.78
CA ALA A 71 -48.01 -17.58 71.87
C ALA A 71 -48.85 -16.69 72.86
N ARG A 72 -49.70 -15.80 72.29
CA ARG A 72 -50.58 -14.94 73.06
C ARG A 72 -51.68 -15.72 73.81
N VAL A 73 -52.23 -16.75 73.14
CA VAL A 73 -53.28 -17.56 73.70
C VAL A 73 -52.75 -18.60 74.71
N ALA A 74 -51.54 -19.13 74.47
CA ALA A 74 -50.91 -20.11 75.31
C ALA A 74 -50.63 -19.62 76.74
N THR A 75 -50.44 -18.31 76.94
CA THR A 75 -50.21 -17.67 78.23
C THR A 75 -51.53 -17.32 78.95
N THR A 76 -52.69 -17.53 78.35
CA THR A 76 -53.97 -17.17 78.88
C THR A 76 -54.68 -18.41 79.46
N PRO A 77 -55.08 -18.45 80.72
CA PRO A 77 -55.82 -19.56 81.28
C PRO A 77 -57.16 -19.80 80.64
N ASN A 78 -57.63 -21.06 80.63
CA ASN A 78 -58.98 -21.50 80.17
C ASN A 78 -59.32 -21.25 78.68
N ARG A 79 -58.33 -21.16 77.76
CA ARG A 79 -58.56 -20.99 76.30
C ARG A 79 -58.10 -22.21 75.48
N LYS A 80 -58.37 -23.38 75.96
CA LYS A 80 -57.97 -24.63 75.27
C LYS A 80 -58.57 -24.73 73.90
N GLU A 81 -59.86 -24.45 73.72
CA GLU A 81 -60.54 -24.51 72.41
C GLU A 81 -59.92 -23.57 71.35
N VAL A 82 -59.52 -22.38 71.79
CA VAL A 82 -58.88 -21.40 70.88
C VAL A 82 -57.47 -21.86 70.49
N ARG A 83 -56.76 -22.47 71.42
CA ARG A 83 -55.43 -23.05 71.15
C ARG A 83 -55.54 -24.19 70.13
N ASP A 84 -56.47 -25.12 70.34
CA ASP A 84 -56.71 -26.26 69.49
C ASP A 84 -57.15 -25.81 68.11
N TRP A 85 -57.98 -24.77 68.00
CA TRP A 85 -58.37 -24.17 66.76
C TRP A 85 -57.18 -23.51 66.03
N ILE A 86 -56.28 -22.77 66.71
CA ILE A 86 -55.08 -22.21 66.11
C ILE A 86 -54.15 -23.30 65.60
N LEU A 87 -53.97 -24.41 66.33
CA LEU A 87 -53.20 -25.55 65.91
C LEU A 87 -53.78 -26.19 64.66
N GLN A 88 -55.12 -26.33 64.60
CA GLN A 88 -55.77 -26.81 63.41
C GLN A 88 -55.56 -25.87 62.19
N GLN A 89 -55.60 -24.54 62.40
CA GLN A 89 -55.28 -23.58 61.34
C GLN A 89 -53.80 -23.69 60.86
N LEU A 90 -52.88 -23.94 61.78
CA LEU A 90 -51.47 -24.17 61.47
C LEU A 90 -51.29 -25.45 60.64
N GLU A 91 -51.97 -26.55 61.04
CA GLU A 91 -51.90 -27.82 60.32
C GLU A 91 -52.51 -27.72 58.89
N GLN A 92 -53.55 -26.88 58.73
CA GLN A 92 -54.20 -26.64 57.48
C GLN A 92 -53.50 -25.58 56.58
N ALA A 93 -52.55 -24.87 57.15
CA ALA A 93 -51.83 -23.82 56.43
C ALA A 93 -51.00 -24.40 55.27
N ASP A 94 -51.06 -23.72 54.12
CA ASP A 94 -50.35 -24.14 52.93
C ASP A 94 -48.83 -24.30 53.19
N GLY A 95 -48.26 -25.40 52.70
CA GLY A 95 -46.83 -25.69 52.84
C GLY A 95 -46.41 -26.24 54.18
N VAL A 96 -47.27 -26.30 55.20
CA VAL A 96 -46.98 -26.96 56.46
C VAL A 96 -46.97 -28.47 56.25
N SER A 97 -45.87 -29.10 56.65
CA SER A 97 -45.70 -30.56 56.60
C SER A 97 -46.13 -31.26 57.90
N GLN A 98 -45.83 -30.64 59.01
CA GLN A 98 -46.14 -31.20 60.34
C GLN A 98 -46.17 -30.07 61.38
N VAL A 99 -47.13 -30.17 62.31
CA VAL A 99 -47.14 -29.37 63.54
C VAL A 99 -46.96 -30.31 64.73
N LYS A 100 -45.98 -30.02 65.54
CA LYS A 100 -45.70 -30.80 66.75
C LYS A 100 -45.71 -29.89 67.98
N LEU A 101 -46.65 -30.14 68.78
CA LEU A 101 -46.72 -29.47 70.07
C LEU A 101 -46.27 -30.43 71.18
N THR A 102 -45.20 -30.08 71.89
CA THR A 102 -44.80 -30.73 73.14
C THR A 102 -45.30 -29.85 74.25
N TRP A 103 -46.35 -30.26 74.90
CA TRP A 103 -46.92 -29.54 75.99
C TRP A 103 -46.42 -30.17 77.32
N PRO A 104 -46.16 -29.38 78.36
CA PRO A 104 -45.74 -29.94 79.61
C PRO A 104 -46.81 -30.90 80.10
N GLY A 105 -46.39 -32.10 80.44
CA GLY A 105 -47.27 -33.10 81.11
C GLY A 105 -47.76 -32.64 82.48
N PRO A 106 -48.81 -33.28 82.99
CA PRO A 106 -49.22 -33.00 84.37
C PRO A 106 -48.07 -33.41 85.28
N ASP A 107 -47.72 -32.50 86.21
CA ASP A 107 -46.85 -32.88 87.32
C ASP A 107 -47.53 -33.99 88.16
N THR A 108 -46.74 -34.77 88.91
CA THR A 108 -47.15 -35.89 89.75
C THR A 108 -48.28 -35.59 90.77
N ILE A 109 -48.82 -34.34 90.80
CA ILE A 109 -49.89 -33.87 91.64
C ILE A 109 -51.10 -33.29 90.85
N GLY A 110 -51.16 -33.47 89.49
CA GLY A 110 -52.34 -33.14 88.70
C GLY A 110 -52.49 -31.65 88.25
N THR A 111 -51.58 -30.76 88.55
CA THR A 111 -51.59 -29.37 88.12
C THR A 111 -50.59 -29.19 86.95
N PHE A 112 -51.11 -28.71 85.81
CA PHE A 112 -50.21 -28.36 84.68
C PHE A 112 -49.41 -27.10 85.03
N PRO A 113 -48.09 -27.07 84.83
CA PRO A 113 -47.33 -25.87 85.04
C PRO A 113 -47.85 -24.76 84.10
N ALA A 114 -48.03 -23.55 84.67
CA ALA A 114 -48.53 -22.43 83.86
C ALA A 114 -47.44 -21.92 82.91
N VAL A 115 -47.73 -21.93 81.62
CA VAL A 115 -46.88 -21.28 80.62
C VAL A 115 -47.05 -19.77 80.80
N THR A 116 -45.98 -19.09 81.20
CA THR A 116 -45.96 -17.63 81.43
C THR A 116 -45.49 -16.81 80.28
N SER A 117 -44.65 -17.36 79.44
CA SER A 117 -44.20 -16.71 78.21
C SER A 117 -43.88 -17.74 77.10
N VAL A 118 -43.87 -17.28 75.89
CA VAL A 118 -43.50 -18.09 74.68
C VAL A 118 -42.42 -17.34 73.92
N SER A 119 -41.35 -18.00 73.59
CA SER A 119 -40.28 -17.38 72.77
C SER A 119 -40.77 -17.04 71.37
N PRO A 120 -40.23 -15.96 70.75
CA PRO A 120 -40.51 -15.69 69.34
C PRO A 120 -40.08 -16.87 68.45
N PRO A 121 -40.77 -17.15 67.38
CA PRO A 121 -40.42 -18.25 66.47
C PRO A 121 -38.99 -18.13 65.98
N ARG A 122 -38.18 -19.20 66.15
CA ARG A 122 -36.81 -19.31 65.64
C ARG A 122 -36.75 -20.39 64.61
N TYR A 123 -35.94 -20.16 63.58
CA TYR A 123 -35.71 -21.14 62.52
C TYR A 123 -34.76 -22.25 62.99
N PHE A 124 -35.06 -23.49 62.63
CA PHE A 124 -34.17 -24.62 62.82
C PHE A 124 -34.22 -25.54 61.62
N TYR A 125 -33.19 -26.35 61.41
CA TYR A 125 -33.03 -27.19 60.27
C TYR A 125 -33.05 -28.65 60.68
N PRO A 126 -34.16 -29.36 60.47
CA PRO A 126 -34.23 -30.78 60.75
C PRO A 126 -33.32 -31.60 59.81
N PRO A 127 -32.81 -32.74 60.26
CA PRO A 127 -32.07 -33.63 59.43
C PRO A 127 -32.98 -34.18 58.30
N GLY A 128 -32.57 -33.99 57.02
CA GLY A 128 -33.35 -34.50 55.89
C GLY A 128 -33.62 -33.56 54.73
N HIS A 129 -33.11 -32.33 54.71
CA HIS A 129 -33.07 -31.36 53.59
C HIS A 129 -34.40 -31.01 52.86
N GLU A 130 -35.54 -31.56 53.28
CA GLU A 130 -36.82 -31.32 52.59
C GLU A 130 -37.71 -30.28 53.31
N THR A 131 -37.40 -30.01 54.57
CA THR A 131 -38.20 -29.12 55.43
C THR A 131 -37.33 -28.15 56.20
N VAL A 132 -37.90 -27.00 56.51
CA VAL A 132 -37.36 -26.05 57.49
C VAL A 132 -38.35 -25.89 58.62
N GLY A 133 -37.86 -25.79 59.85
CA GLY A 133 -38.70 -25.70 61.00
C GLY A 133 -38.75 -24.32 61.67
N LEU A 134 -39.90 -23.93 62.18
CA LEU A 134 -40.10 -22.84 63.12
C LEU A 134 -40.33 -23.43 64.46
N ARG A 135 -39.61 -22.97 65.47
CA ARG A 135 -39.75 -23.44 66.91
C ARG A 135 -39.98 -22.25 67.79
N SER A 136 -40.97 -22.39 68.64
CA SER A 136 -41.22 -21.50 69.81
C SER A 136 -41.22 -22.31 71.09
N GLU A 137 -40.48 -21.89 72.11
CA GLU A 137 -40.38 -22.54 73.40
C GLU A 137 -41.41 -21.96 74.32
N LEU A 138 -42.10 -22.86 75.04
CA LEU A 138 -43.04 -22.54 76.11
C LEU A 138 -42.27 -22.45 77.45
N LEU A 139 -42.30 -21.29 78.11
CA LEU A 139 -41.48 -21.02 79.28
C LEU A 139 -42.30 -20.84 80.50
N ASP A 140 -41.74 -21.27 81.65
CA ASP A 140 -42.30 -21.04 83.00
C ASP A 140 -41.98 -19.62 83.49
N ALA A 141 -42.41 -19.33 84.75
CA ALA A 141 -42.14 -18.05 85.42
C ALA A 141 -40.63 -17.76 85.65
N HIS A 142 -39.82 -18.79 85.63
CA HIS A 142 -38.37 -18.68 85.79
C HIS A 142 -37.60 -18.70 84.43
N GLY A 143 -38.34 -18.72 83.29
CA GLY A 143 -37.74 -18.78 81.95
C GLY A 143 -37.21 -20.16 81.53
N GLN A 144 -37.59 -21.22 82.26
CA GLN A 144 -37.22 -22.59 81.93
C GLN A 144 -38.16 -23.16 80.86
N PRO A 145 -37.67 -23.92 79.86
CA PRO A 145 -38.53 -24.51 78.88
C PRO A 145 -39.38 -25.65 79.41
N LEU A 146 -40.68 -25.48 79.30
CA LEU A 146 -41.68 -26.47 79.69
C LEU A 146 -42.10 -27.37 78.54
N GLY A 147 -42.04 -26.81 77.35
CA GLY A 147 -42.42 -27.47 76.08
C GLY A 147 -42.08 -26.65 74.90
N GLN A 148 -42.47 -27.10 73.70
CA GLN A 148 -42.18 -26.40 72.44
C GLN A 148 -43.27 -26.62 71.40
N LEU A 149 -43.51 -25.61 70.60
CA LEU A 149 -44.29 -25.68 69.38
C LEU A 149 -43.33 -25.68 68.19
N GLU A 150 -43.37 -26.72 67.40
CA GLU A 150 -42.60 -26.87 66.16
C GLU A 150 -43.53 -26.93 64.97
N VAL A 151 -43.23 -26.17 63.90
CA VAL A 151 -43.94 -26.16 62.65
C VAL A 151 -42.93 -26.44 61.52
N LEU A 152 -43.10 -27.54 60.82
CA LEU A 152 -42.25 -27.92 59.73
C LEU A 152 -42.86 -27.44 58.37
N LEU A 153 -42.10 -26.68 57.60
CA LEU A 153 -42.48 -26.16 56.31
C LEU A 153 -41.74 -26.91 55.21
N LYS A 154 -42.43 -27.28 54.14
CA LYS A 154 -41.82 -27.88 52.95
C LYS A 154 -41.02 -26.85 52.20
N LEU A 155 -39.74 -27.10 51.95
CA LEU A 155 -38.90 -26.24 51.11
C LEU A 155 -39.42 -26.17 49.68
N SER A 156 -40.01 -27.25 49.16
CA SER A 156 -40.67 -27.27 47.84
C SER A 156 -41.76 -26.22 47.70
N TYR A 157 -42.59 -26.00 48.76
CA TYR A 157 -43.61 -24.96 48.77
C TYR A 157 -43.00 -23.55 48.78
N LEU A 158 -41.94 -23.33 49.55
CA LEU A 158 -41.26 -22.04 49.62
C LEU A 158 -40.58 -21.72 48.27
N MET A 159 -40.05 -22.72 47.61
CA MET A 159 -39.33 -22.59 46.34
C MET A 159 -40.23 -22.71 45.10
N GLU A 160 -41.53 -22.94 45.22
CA GLU A 160 -42.45 -23.23 44.13
C GLU A 160 -42.37 -22.19 43.01
N ASP A 161 -42.46 -20.89 43.35
CA ASP A 161 -42.39 -19.80 42.39
C ASP A 161 -40.99 -19.67 41.73
N VAL A 162 -39.97 -20.07 42.48
CA VAL A 162 -38.59 -20.12 41.94
C VAL A 162 -38.43 -21.26 40.96
N VAL A 163 -38.98 -22.42 41.25
CA VAL A 163 -38.90 -23.61 40.41
C VAL A 163 -39.82 -23.52 39.16
N THR A 164 -40.98 -22.94 39.32
CA THR A 164 -41.95 -22.75 38.19
C THR A 164 -41.57 -21.61 37.27
N SER A 165 -40.78 -20.64 37.71
CA SER A 165 -40.27 -19.59 36.85
C SER A 165 -39.18 -20.11 35.92
N GLY A 166 -39.51 -20.26 34.65
CA GLY A 166 -38.57 -20.76 33.64
C GLY A 166 -37.25 -19.98 33.59
N TRP A 167 -37.26 -18.68 33.90
CA TRP A 167 -36.04 -17.87 33.95
C TRP A 167 -35.17 -18.17 35.18
N LEU A 168 -35.76 -18.32 36.35
CA LEU A 168 -35.04 -18.68 37.61
C LEU A 168 -34.52 -20.12 37.55
N GLN A 169 -35.29 -21.04 36.95
CA GLN A 169 -34.88 -22.42 36.70
C GLN A 169 -33.66 -22.50 35.77
N ALA A 170 -33.66 -21.75 34.66
CA ALA A 170 -32.55 -21.70 33.70
C ALA A 170 -31.25 -21.16 34.31
N ASN A 171 -31.36 -20.35 35.36
CA ASN A 171 -30.24 -19.70 36.04
C ASN A 171 -29.92 -20.32 37.42
N MET A 172 -30.28 -21.55 37.68
CA MET A 172 -29.91 -22.32 38.88
C MET A 172 -30.10 -21.53 40.20
N ALA A 173 -31.33 -21.30 40.59
CA ALA A 173 -31.64 -20.63 41.85
C ALA A 173 -31.45 -21.55 43.06
N CYS A 174 -31.00 -21.00 44.18
CA CYS A 174 -30.84 -21.68 45.45
C CYS A 174 -31.24 -20.78 46.63
N LEU A 175 -31.53 -21.39 47.77
CA LEU A 175 -31.82 -20.73 49.03
C LEU A 175 -30.66 -21.00 50.01
N LEU A 176 -30.15 -19.96 50.60
CA LEU A 176 -29.06 -19.99 51.57
C LEU A 176 -29.47 -19.40 52.90
N ASN A 177 -28.87 -19.85 53.99
CA ASN A 177 -28.91 -19.11 55.25
C ASN A 177 -27.81 -18.02 55.28
N ASP A 178 -27.77 -17.23 56.34
CA ASP A 178 -26.80 -16.15 56.59
C ASP A 178 -25.35 -16.63 56.73
N GLN A 179 -25.14 -17.92 57.02
CA GLN A 179 -23.82 -18.58 57.10
C GLN A 179 -23.38 -19.18 55.77
N GLY A 180 -24.20 -19.12 54.71
CA GLY A 180 -23.89 -19.68 53.42
C GLY A 180 -24.24 -21.17 53.27
N LEU A 181 -24.99 -21.76 54.21
CA LEU A 181 -25.48 -23.13 54.12
C LEU A 181 -26.60 -23.21 53.08
N TYR A 182 -26.52 -24.17 52.15
CA TYR A 182 -27.56 -24.43 51.16
C TYR A 182 -28.77 -25.12 51.82
N LEU A 183 -29.89 -24.44 51.82
CA LEU A 183 -31.17 -24.97 52.31
C LEU A 183 -31.94 -25.69 51.21
N ALA A 184 -31.93 -25.13 50.00
CA ALA A 184 -32.51 -25.72 48.83
C ALA A 184 -31.76 -25.29 47.57
N HIS A 185 -31.75 -26.13 46.56
CA HIS A 185 -31.12 -25.85 45.27
C HIS A 185 -31.96 -26.43 44.12
N SER A 186 -32.14 -25.66 43.03
CA SER A 186 -32.89 -26.11 41.85
C SER A 186 -32.21 -27.26 41.12
N ASN A 187 -30.91 -27.45 41.29
CA ASN A 187 -30.16 -28.58 40.75
C ASN A 187 -29.87 -29.61 41.82
N PRO A 188 -30.37 -30.85 41.71
CA PRO A 188 -30.15 -31.91 42.70
C PRO A 188 -28.69 -32.24 42.97
N SER A 189 -27.83 -32.14 41.97
CA SER A 189 -26.38 -32.40 42.14
C SER A 189 -25.67 -31.41 43.04
N MET A 190 -26.23 -30.23 43.25
CA MET A 190 -25.67 -29.18 44.12
C MET A 190 -26.20 -29.23 45.53
N GLN A 191 -27.26 -30.02 45.81
CA GLN A 191 -27.77 -30.26 47.16
C GLN A 191 -26.80 -31.06 48.01
N ALA A 192 -25.82 -31.73 47.40
CA ALA A 192 -24.75 -32.44 48.12
C ALA A 192 -23.68 -31.49 48.72
N ARG A 193 -23.72 -30.22 48.39
CA ARG A 193 -22.82 -29.21 48.97
C ARG A 193 -23.40 -28.67 50.25
N HIS A 194 -22.59 -28.66 51.29
CA HIS A 194 -23.03 -28.20 52.60
C HIS A 194 -22.91 -26.68 52.77
N CYS A 195 -21.87 -26.04 52.22
CA CYS A 195 -21.65 -24.61 52.41
C CYS A 195 -21.10 -23.91 51.17
N LEU A 196 -21.42 -22.61 51.05
CA LEU A 196 -20.78 -21.70 50.10
C LEU A 196 -19.32 -21.49 50.52
N GLY A 197 -18.37 -21.59 49.59
CA GLY A 197 -16.93 -21.40 49.84
C GLY A 197 -16.14 -22.71 50.03
N GLU A 198 -16.78 -23.89 50.07
CA GLU A 198 -16.09 -25.19 50.15
C GLU A 198 -15.15 -25.45 48.96
N THR A 199 -15.38 -24.82 47.82
CA THR A 199 -14.60 -24.99 46.59
C THR A 199 -13.38 -24.08 46.48
N GLN A 200 -13.14 -23.19 47.46
CA GLN A 200 -12.10 -22.15 47.40
C GLN A 200 -12.20 -21.26 46.15
N ASP A 201 -13.39 -21.11 45.58
CA ASP A 201 -13.63 -20.21 44.48
C ASP A 201 -13.66 -18.76 44.95
N PRO A 202 -12.81 -17.86 44.44
CA PRO A 202 -12.78 -16.45 44.87
C PRO A 202 -14.13 -15.73 44.71
N LEU A 203 -14.97 -16.18 43.76
CA LEU A 203 -16.31 -15.66 43.59
C LEU A 203 -17.22 -16.04 44.77
N GLU A 204 -17.16 -17.30 45.27
CA GLU A 204 -17.94 -17.78 46.40
C GLU A 204 -17.53 -17.06 47.70
N GLU A 205 -16.25 -16.83 47.92
CA GLU A 205 -15.75 -16.05 49.05
C GLU A 205 -16.24 -14.59 49.02
N ALA A 206 -16.23 -13.96 47.82
CA ALA A 206 -16.75 -12.61 47.66
C ALA A 206 -18.25 -12.52 47.91
N ILE A 207 -19.03 -13.54 47.48
CA ILE A 207 -20.47 -13.64 47.75
C ILE A 207 -20.71 -13.76 49.23
N LEU A 208 -20.00 -14.64 49.96
CA LEU A 208 -20.16 -14.84 51.40
C LEU A 208 -19.89 -13.55 52.16
N LYS A 209 -18.86 -12.82 51.78
CA LYS A 209 -18.52 -11.51 52.37
C LYS A 209 -19.61 -10.46 52.14
N ASP A 210 -20.17 -10.40 50.95
CA ASP A 210 -21.23 -9.46 50.58
C ASP A 210 -22.57 -9.89 51.19
N LEU A 211 -22.82 -11.19 51.28
CA LEU A 211 -24.00 -11.74 51.96
C LEU A 211 -24.10 -11.30 53.42
N GLN A 212 -22.97 -11.15 54.15
CA GLN A 212 -22.98 -10.65 55.53
C GLN A 212 -23.30 -9.16 55.62
N LYS A 213 -22.95 -8.35 54.59
CA LYS A 213 -22.95 -6.88 54.66
C LYS A 213 -24.10 -6.20 53.95
N LYS A 214 -24.60 -6.81 52.86
CA LYS A 214 -25.56 -6.18 51.96
C LYS A 214 -26.88 -6.92 51.92
N PRO A 215 -28.03 -6.23 51.73
CA PRO A 215 -29.33 -6.87 51.53
C PRO A 215 -29.42 -7.58 50.18
N TYR A 216 -28.72 -7.09 49.16
CA TYR A 216 -28.62 -7.70 47.83
C TYR A 216 -27.29 -7.31 47.19
N ALA A 217 -26.81 -8.13 46.25
CA ALA A 217 -25.69 -7.81 45.41
C ALA A 217 -25.67 -8.70 44.14
N THR A 218 -24.91 -8.25 43.14
CA THR A 218 -24.54 -9.05 41.99
C THR A 218 -23.04 -9.05 41.84
N LEU A 219 -22.46 -10.20 41.56
CA LEU A 219 -21.03 -10.38 41.35
C LEU A 219 -20.78 -11.08 40.02
N ILE A 220 -19.73 -10.65 39.34
CA ILE A 220 -19.31 -11.19 38.05
C ILE A 220 -17.99 -11.95 38.25
N GLY A 221 -17.95 -13.20 37.85
CA GLY A 221 -16.74 -14.00 37.87
C GLY A 221 -15.66 -13.50 36.91
N GLN A 222 -14.46 -14.04 37.06
CA GLN A 222 -13.29 -13.63 36.25
C GLN A 222 -13.40 -14.06 34.77
N GLY A 223 -12.67 -13.35 33.93
CA GLY A 223 -12.49 -13.67 32.52
C GLY A 223 -13.33 -12.82 31.56
N TRP A 224 -12.95 -12.87 30.28
CA TRP A 224 -13.65 -12.18 29.19
C TRP A 224 -15.08 -12.73 28.98
N THR A 225 -15.25 -14.03 29.14
CA THR A 225 -16.54 -14.70 29.27
C THR A 225 -16.57 -15.26 30.68
N PRO A 226 -17.21 -14.56 31.66
CA PRO A 226 -17.19 -15.01 33.05
C PRO A 226 -17.79 -16.41 33.13
N THR A 227 -17.16 -17.27 33.93
CA THR A 227 -17.66 -18.64 34.14
C THR A 227 -19.01 -18.63 34.78
N ARG A 228 -19.18 -17.77 35.78
CA ARG A 228 -20.42 -17.58 36.52
C ARG A 228 -20.69 -16.09 36.78
N VAL A 229 -21.96 -15.71 36.78
CA VAL A 229 -22.46 -14.42 37.26
C VAL A 229 -23.50 -14.76 38.33
N VAL A 230 -23.41 -14.13 39.45
CA VAL A 230 -24.23 -14.45 40.63
C VAL A 230 -24.96 -13.22 41.13
N GLY A 231 -26.20 -13.39 41.54
CA GLY A 231 -26.97 -12.39 42.27
C GLY A 231 -27.61 -13.00 43.49
N PHE A 232 -27.77 -12.24 44.56
CA PHE A 232 -28.53 -12.66 45.71
C PHE A 232 -29.42 -11.52 46.27
N TYR A 233 -30.50 -11.91 46.97
CA TYR A 233 -31.41 -11.02 47.67
C TYR A 233 -31.83 -11.65 49.00
N LYS A 234 -31.73 -10.92 50.13
CA LYS A 234 -32.08 -11.39 51.46
C LYS A 234 -33.59 -11.30 51.71
N LEU A 235 -34.11 -12.28 52.43
CA LEU A 235 -35.47 -12.25 52.91
C LEU A 235 -35.58 -11.34 54.16
N HIS A 236 -36.76 -10.79 54.37
CA HIS A 236 -37.06 -9.97 55.56
C HIS A 236 -37.60 -10.80 56.73
N GLN A 237 -38.35 -11.87 56.44
CA GLN A 237 -38.98 -12.72 57.46
C GLN A 237 -38.07 -13.81 58.01
N ALA A 238 -36.99 -14.13 57.29
CA ALA A 238 -36.03 -15.18 57.66
C ALA A 238 -34.58 -14.72 57.41
N PRO A 239 -33.59 -15.23 58.18
CA PRO A 239 -32.18 -14.95 57.94
C PRO A 239 -31.67 -15.76 56.73
N TRP A 240 -32.35 -15.64 55.60
CA TRP A 240 -32.07 -16.37 54.38
C TRP A 240 -31.85 -15.42 53.19
N ALA A 241 -31.24 -15.95 52.16
CA ALA A 241 -31.10 -15.26 50.90
C ALA A 241 -31.38 -16.19 49.72
N ILE A 242 -32.11 -15.70 48.76
CA ILE A 242 -32.24 -16.36 47.46
C ILE A 242 -31.02 -15.95 46.62
N MET A 243 -30.32 -16.93 46.10
CA MET A 243 -29.17 -16.72 45.22
C MET A 243 -29.43 -17.37 43.86
N LEU A 244 -28.86 -16.77 42.85
CA LEU A 244 -29.02 -17.13 41.45
C LEU A 244 -27.65 -17.23 40.82
N HIS A 245 -27.39 -18.33 40.12
CA HIS A 245 -26.17 -18.55 39.34
C HIS A 245 -26.51 -18.59 37.84
N ALA A 246 -25.89 -17.72 37.04
CA ALA A 246 -25.95 -17.77 35.59
C ALA A 246 -24.58 -18.06 34.97
N ARG A 247 -24.55 -18.79 33.88
CA ARG A 247 -23.33 -18.96 33.10
C ARG A 247 -23.10 -17.71 32.22
N GLY A 248 -21.93 -17.11 32.32
CA GLY A 248 -21.61 -15.94 31.49
C GLY A 248 -21.69 -16.24 29.99
N SER A 249 -21.43 -17.47 29.57
CA SER A 249 -21.62 -17.89 28.17
C SER A 249 -23.07 -17.83 27.71
N GLN A 250 -24.06 -18.07 28.58
CA GLN A 250 -25.49 -17.93 28.25
C GLN A 250 -25.89 -16.46 28.15
N ILE A 251 -25.42 -15.62 29.06
CA ILE A 251 -25.67 -14.17 29.03
C ILE A 251 -25.06 -13.55 27.78
N LEU A 252 -23.84 -13.97 27.41
CA LEU A 252 -23.09 -13.45 26.28
C LEU A 252 -23.31 -14.24 24.96
N ALA A 253 -24.21 -15.23 24.95
CA ALA A 253 -24.49 -16.04 23.76
C ALA A 253 -24.76 -15.20 22.50
N PRO A 254 -25.52 -14.08 22.55
CA PRO A 254 -25.74 -13.25 21.37
C PRO A 254 -24.46 -12.69 20.75
N ILE A 255 -23.49 -12.29 21.61
CA ILE A 255 -22.18 -11.80 21.13
C ILE A 255 -21.33 -12.95 20.61
N LEU A 256 -21.33 -14.08 21.29
CA LEU A 256 -20.50 -15.23 20.94
C LEU A 256 -20.90 -15.84 19.58
N SER A 257 -22.18 -15.82 19.26
CA SER A 257 -22.66 -16.21 17.91
C SER A 257 -22.33 -15.15 16.86
N PHE A 258 -22.48 -13.86 17.20
CA PHE A 258 -22.22 -12.75 16.29
C PHE A 258 -20.75 -12.66 15.87
N ARG A 259 -19.79 -13.04 16.72
CA ARG A 259 -18.36 -12.99 16.40
C ARG A 259 -18.01 -13.75 15.12
N PHE A 260 -18.66 -14.88 14.85
CA PHE A 260 -18.43 -15.64 13.63
C PHE A 260 -18.87 -14.86 12.38
N TYR A 261 -20.09 -14.32 12.42
CA TYR A 261 -20.61 -13.49 11.32
C TYR A 261 -19.78 -12.23 11.10
N TYR A 262 -19.30 -11.62 12.20
CA TYR A 262 -18.41 -10.46 12.13
C TYR A 262 -17.09 -10.80 11.42
N LEU A 263 -16.44 -11.89 11.80
CA LEU A 263 -15.19 -12.33 11.17
C LEU A 263 -15.38 -12.63 9.68
N VAL A 264 -16.46 -13.32 9.32
CA VAL A 264 -16.80 -13.58 7.92
C VAL A 264 -17.03 -12.27 7.17
N GLY A 265 -17.78 -11.34 7.75
CA GLY A 265 -18.02 -10.00 7.18
C GLY A 265 -16.72 -9.22 6.95
N VAL A 266 -15.80 -9.23 7.91
CA VAL A 266 -14.47 -8.60 7.79
C VAL A 266 -13.67 -9.23 6.65
N LEU A 267 -13.62 -10.57 6.57
CA LEU A 267 -12.91 -11.28 5.50
C LEU A 267 -13.51 -10.96 4.12
N LEU A 268 -14.83 -10.94 3.99
CA LEU A 268 -15.52 -10.57 2.75
C LEU A 268 -15.23 -9.12 2.36
N CYS A 269 -15.25 -8.19 3.32
CA CYS A 269 -14.92 -6.79 3.10
C CYS A 269 -13.48 -6.63 2.60
N LEU A 270 -12.52 -7.27 3.23
CA LEU A 270 -11.11 -7.26 2.80
C LEU A 270 -10.93 -7.90 1.42
N ALA A 271 -11.59 -9.03 1.14
CA ALA A 271 -11.57 -9.68 -0.16
C ALA A 271 -12.19 -8.78 -1.24
N PHE A 272 -13.28 -8.08 -0.93
CA PHE A 272 -13.93 -7.13 -1.83
C PHE A 272 -13.00 -5.94 -2.15
N ILE A 273 -12.37 -5.36 -1.13
CA ILE A 273 -11.39 -4.28 -1.32
C ILE A 273 -10.21 -4.73 -2.19
N LEU A 274 -9.68 -5.94 -1.94
CA LEU A 274 -8.63 -6.54 -2.77
C LEU A 274 -9.09 -6.74 -4.23
N GLY A 275 -10.34 -7.17 -4.43
CA GLY A 275 -10.96 -7.29 -5.75
C GLY A 275 -11.04 -5.94 -6.48
N LEU A 276 -11.56 -4.92 -5.81
CA LEU A 276 -11.62 -3.56 -6.36
C LEU A 276 -10.24 -2.99 -6.69
N MET A 277 -9.26 -3.22 -5.82
CA MET A 277 -7.88 -2.82 -6.09
C MET A 277 -7.29 -3.51 -7.33
N ARG A 278 -7.53 -4.83 -7.47
CA ARG A 278 -7.08 -5.57 -8.67
C ARG A 278 -7.74 -5.07 -9.94
N LEU A 279 -9.00 -4.76 -9.91
CA LEU A 279 -9.75 -4.27 -11.07
C LEU A 279 -9.39 -2.82 -11.43
N GLY A 280 -9.21 -1.95 -10.45
CA GLY A 280 -8.95 -0.52 -10.67
C GLY A 280 -7.47 -0.16 -10.80
N ILE A 281 -6.62 -0.61 -9.86
CA ILE A 281 -5.22 -0.17 -9.75
C ILE A 281 -4.31 -0.91 -10.73
N ASN A 282 -4.55 -2.20 -11.00
CA ASN A 282 -3.68 -2.98 -11.87
C ASN A 282 -3.60 -2.44 -13.31
N PRO A 283 -4.70 -2.09 -13.98
CA PRO A 283 -4.65 -1.51 -15.33
C PRO A 283 -3.91 -0.17 -15.35
N LEU A 284 -4.11 0.64 -14.31
CA LEU A 284 -3.49 1.95 -14.14
C LEU A 284 -1.96 1.83 -14.04
N VAL A 285 -1.48 0.99 -13.12
CA VAL A 285 -0.03 0.73 -12.95
C VAL A 285 0.58 0.10 -14.20
N ALA A 286 -0.12 -0.82 -14.86
CA ALA A 286 0.34 -1.41 -16.11
C ALA A 286 0.47 -0.37 -17.25
N SER A 287 -0.41 0.62 -17.31
CA SER A 287 -0.34 1.71 -18.29
C SER A 287 0.86 2.62 -18.02
N ILE A 288 1.05 3.05 -16.76
CA ILE A 288 2.23 3.85 -16.37
C ILE A 288 3.54 3.10 -16.67
N GLN A 289 3.61 1.81 -16.35
CA GLN A 289 4.81 1.00 -16.65
C GLN A 289 5.06 0.86 -18.15
N ARG A 290 4.02 0.81 -18.98
CA ARG A 290 4.15 0.80 -20.44
C ARG A 290 4.75 2.10 -20.95
N ILE A 291 4.23 3.24 -20.48
CA ILE A 291 4.76 4.55 -20.84
C ILE A 291 6.23 4.67 -20.41
N ALA A 292 6.56 4.29 -19.17
CA ALA A 292 7.92 4.35 -18.65
C ALA A 292 8.91 3.49 -19.45
N ARG A 293 8.51 2.25 -19.80
CA ARG A 293 9.36 1.38 -20.65
C ARG A 293 9.57 1.95 -22.05
N ARG A 294 8.51 2.52 -22.65
CA ARG A 294 8.62 3.17 -23.98
C ARG A 294 9.48 4.42 -23.92
N ALA A 295 9.36 5.23 -22.87
CA ALA A 295 10.22 6.41 -22.65
C ALA A 295 11.70 6.03 -22.58
N ALA A 296 12.03 4.92 -21.90
CA ALA A 296 13.40 4.41 -21.84
C ALA A 296 13.93 3.92 -23.22
N LEU A 297 13.06 3.47 -24.12
CA LEU A 297 13.45 3.13 -25.51
C LEU A 297 13.60 4.39 -26.36
N VAL A 298 12.70 5.35 -26.22
CA VAL A 298 12.78 6.65 -26.92
C VAL A 298 14.05 7.39 -26.54
N ALA A 299 14.48 7.37 -25.28
CA ALA A 299 15.75 7.94 -24.84
C ALA A 299 16.99 7.31 -25.50
N LYS A 300 16.85 6.10 -26.06
CA LYS A 300 17.90 5.42 -26.85
C LYS A 300 17.71 5.60 -28.37
N GLY A 301 16.87 6.53 -28.80
CA GLY A 301 16.55 6.77 -30.19
C GLY A 301 15.69 5.68 -30.87
N ARG A 302 15.05 4.80 -30.05
CA ARG A 302 14.17 3.73 -30.58
C ARG A 302 12.70 4.13 -30.40
N TYR A 303 12.15 4.69 -31.45
CA TYR A 303 10.79 5.25 -31.41
C TYR A 303 9.80 4.11 -31.61
N GLY A 304 9.41 3.25 -31.88
CA GLY A 304 8.40 2.21 -32.02
C GLY A 304 7.02 2.78 -32.39
N GLU A 305 6.02 1.91 -32.33
CA GLU A 305 4.64 2.28 -32.61
C GLU A 305 4.02 3.10 -31.47
N PRO A 306 3.03 3.97 -31.75
CA PRO A 306 2.35 4.73 -30.70
C PRO A 306 1.63 3.82 -29.74
N ILE A 307 1.58 4.23 -28.46
CA ILE A 307 0.87 3.50 -27.42
C ILE A 307 -0.63 3.72 -27.61
N PRO A 308 -1.45 2.66 -27.67
CA PRO A 308 -2.89 2.83 -27.87
C PRO A 308 -3.53 3.52 -26.64
N VAL A 309 -4.26 4.60 -26.88
CA VAL A 309 -5.01 5.35 -25.86
C VAL A 309 -6.28 4.56 -25.56
N ARG A 310 -6.34 3.92 -24.39
CA ARG A 310 -7.45 3.04 -23.98
C ARG A 310 -8.38 3.68 -22.97
N SER A 311 -7.96 4.74 -22.31
CA SER A 311 -8.73 5.45 -21.29
C SER A 311 -9.01 6.89 -21.73
N ARG A 312 -10.06 7.49 -21.18
CA ARG A 312 -10.43 8.90 -21.38
C ARG A 312 -10.07 9.78 -20.18
N ASP A 313 -9.40 9.21 -19.18
CA ASP A 313 -8.93 9.86 -17.99
C ASP A 313 -7.54 10.51 -18.17
N GLU A 314 -6.92 10.92 -17.09
CA GLU A 314 -5.60 11.55 -17.04
C GLU A 314 -4.51 10.62 -17.62
N ILE A 315 -4.69 9.31 -17.50
CA ILE A 315 -3.75 8.33 -18.08
C ILE A 315 -3.89 8.27 -19.60
N GLY A 316 -5.11 8.39 -20.09
CA GLY A 316 -5.37 8.52 -21.54
C GLY A 316 -4.75 9.80 -22.10
N GLN A 317 -4.92 10.93 -21.42
CA GLN A 317 -4.32 12.21 -21.80
C GLN A 317 -2.79 12.15 -21.76
N LEU A 318 -2.21 11.56 -20.70
CA LEU A 318 -0.76 11.36 -20.60
C LEU A 318 -0.24 10.50 -21.74
N THR A 319 -0.98 9.44 -22.13
CA THR A 319 -0.59 8.55 -23.23
C THR A 319 -0.61 9.29 -24.56
N ALA A 320 -1.63 10.12 -24.82
CA ALA A 320 -1.73 10.94 -26.02
C ALA A 320 -0.58 11.95 -26.10
N SER A 321 -0.37 12.72 -25.04
CA SER A 321 0.74 13.70 -24.98
C SER A 321 2.12 13.07 -25.13
N PHE A 322 2.31 11.84 -24.59
CA PHE A 322 3.54 11.09 -24.80
C PHE A 322 3.72 10.70 -26.28
N ASN A 323 2.66 10.25 -26.96
CA ASN A 323 2.72 9.90 -28.38
C ASN A 323 3.05 11.12 -29.24
N ASP A 324 2.42 12.27 -28.97
CA ASP A 324 2.66 13.53 -29.66
C ASP A 324 4.13 13.98 -29.50
N MET A 325 4.67 13.86 -28.28
CA MET A 325 6.08 14.13 -28.01
C MET A 325 7.01 13.20 -28.83
N VAL A 326 6.69 11.91 -28.87
CA VAL A 326 7.49 10.92 -29.63
C VAL A 326 7.46 11.23 -31.14
N GLU A 327 6.31 11.65 -31.66
CA GLU A 327 6.18 12.02 -33.06
C GLU A 327 7.02 13.27 -33.39
N GLY A 328 6.97 14.30 -32.54
CA GLY A 328 7.84 15.48 -32.70
C GLY A 328 9.34 15.16 -32.60
N LEU A 329 9.73 14.19 -31.76
CA LEU A 329 11.12 13.73 -31.69
C LEU A 329 11.54 12.98 -32.99
N LYS A 330 10.67 12.12 -33.53
CA LYS A 330 10.91 11.44 -34.82
C LYS A 330 11.09 12.43 -35.97
N GLU A 331 10.21 13.42 -36.03
CA GLU A 331 10.27 14.46 -37.05
C GLU A 331 11.57 15.25 -36.92
N ARG A 332 11.93 15.65 -35.70
CA ARG A 332 13.21 16.35 -35.48
C ARG A 332 14.41 15.51 -35.88
N ASP A 333 14.44 14.23 -35.52
CA ASP A 333 15.55 13.34 -35.85
C ASP A 333 15.59 13.04 -37.36
N PHE A 334 14.41 12.91 -37.99
CA PHE A 334 14.33 12.79 -39.46
C PHE A 334 14.88 14.03 -40.17
N ILE A 335 14.48 15.23 -39.73
CA ILE A 335 15.00 16.50 -40.25
C ILE A 335 16.51 16.56 -40.02
N SER A 336 16.99 16.26 -38.82
CA SER A 336 18.42 16.29 -38.47
C SER A 336 19.23 15.32 -39.33
N ASN A 337 18.76 14.09 -39.54
CA ASN A 337 19.43 13.08 -40.36
C ASN A 337 19.37 13.42 -41.85
N THR A 338 18.25 13.99 -42.30
CA THR A 338 18.11 14.43 -43.70
C THR A 338 18.98 15.64 -43.95
N PHE A 339 18.98 16.60 -43.03
CA PHE A 339 19.82 17.80 -43.10
C PHE A 339 21.32 17.44 -43.10
N GLY A 340 21.73 16.45 -42.28
CA GLY A 340 23.10 15.95 -42.22
C GLY A 340 23.59 15.25 -43.51
N ARG A 341 22.70 14.97 -44.49
CA ARG A 341 23.08 14.51 -45.82
C ARG A 341 23.40 15.66 -46.78
N TYR A 342 22.86 16.84 -46.51
CA TYR A 342 23.03 18.01 -47.37
C TYR A 342 24.00 19.04 -46.79
N VAL A 343 24.31 18.94 -45.50
CA VAL A 343 25.26 19.81 -44.80
C VAL A 343 26.28 18.93 -44.10
N ASP A 344 27.54 19.34 -44.08
CA ASP A 344 28.60 18.65 -43.36
C ASP A 344 28.23 18.48 -41.88
N GLN A 345 28.54 17.31 -41.32
CA GLN A 345 28.16 16.98 -39.93
C GLN A 345 28.76 17.91 -38.86
N GLU A 346 29.97 18.42 -39.08
CA GLU A 346 30.61 19.35 -38.18
C GLU A 346 29.91 20.72 -38.21
N VAL A 347 29.57 21.18 -39.41
CA VAL A 347 28.83 22.40 -39.66
C VAL A 347 27.40 22.27 -39.06
N ALA A 348 26.73 21.16 -39.28
CA ALA A 348 25.40 20.90 -38.74
C ALA A 348 25.41 20.93 -37.19
N ARG A 349 26.43 20.33 -36.55
CA ARG A 349 26.57 20.40 -35.07
C ARG A 349 26.85 21.82 -34.58
N GLU A 350 27.68 22.59 -35.27
CA GLU A 350 28.00 23.97 -34.91
C GLU A 350 26.76 24.85 -35.05
N LEU A 351 26.00 24.72 -36.14
CA LEU A 351 24.74 25.45 -36.36
C LEU A 351 23.66 25.07 -35.30
N LEU A 352 23.58 23.81 -34.90
CA LEU A 352 22.64 23.36 -33.88
C LEU A 352 23.05 23.71 -32.43
N SER A 353 24.36 23.90 -32.21
CA SER A 353 24.88 24.23 -30.85
C SER A 353 24.86 25.73 -30.51
N ARG A 354 24.82 26.59 -31.52
CA ARG A 354 24.82 28.06 -31.36
C ARG A 354 23.63 28.69 -32.08
N PRO A 355 22.64 29.19 -31.38
CA PRO A 355 21.47 29.87 -32.03
C PRO A 355 21.86 31.01 -32.97
N GLU A 356 23.04 31.61 -32.78
CA GLU A 356 23.55 32.70 -33.59
C GLU A 356 24.32 32.20 -34.83
N ALA A 357 24.73 30.95 -34.86
CA ALA A 357 25.46 30.37 -36.01
C ALA A 357 24.60 30.30 -37.29
N GLY A 358 23.29 30.43 -37.17
CA GLY A 358 22.37 30.51 -38.33
C GLY A 358 22.24 31.90 -38.97
N ARG A 359 22.85 32.95 -38.41
CA ARG A 359 22.78 34.30 -38.98
C ARG A 359 23.64 34.40 -40.21
N LEU A 360 23.16 35.19 -41.18
CA LEU A 360 23.94 35.55 -42.37
C LEU A 360 25.19 36.35 -41.99
N GLY A 361 26.33 36.01 -42.59
CA GLY A 361 27.61 36.66 -42.33
C GLY A 361 28.77 35.68 -42.35
N GLY A 362 29.95 36.17 -42.12
CA GLY A 362 31.13 35.32 -42.04
C GLY A 362 32.32 36.06 -41.42
N GLU A 363 33.31 35.28 -41.05
CA GLU A 363 34.56 35.75 -40.48
C GLU A 363 35.72 35.54 -41.45
N LYS A 364 36.64 36.49 -41.51
CA LYS A 364 37.88 36.32 -42.25
C LYS A 364 38.75 35.31 -41.52
N ARG A 365 39.10 34.26 -42.22
CA ARG A 365 39.98 33.20 -41.71
C ARG A 365 40.98 32.76 -42.80
N GLU A 366 42.17 32.40 -42.37
CA GLU A 366 43.13 31.73 -43.24
C GLU A 366 42.88 30.23 -43.17
N VAL A 367 42.52 29.60 -44.27
CA VAL A 367 42.14 28.20 -44.36
C VAL A 367 42.93 27.49 -45.44
N VAL A 368 42.92 26.16 -45.41
CA VAL A 368 43.46 25.35 -46.51
C VAL A 368 42.30 24.93 -47.41
N ILE A 369 42.35 25.28 -48.68
CA ILE A 369 41.32 25.01 -49.67
C ILE A 369 41.80 23.85 -50.54
N LEU A 370 40.95 22.87 -50.76
CA LEU A 370 41.16 21.73 -51.64
C LEU A 370 40.11 21.76 -52.75
N PHE A 371 40.55 21.64 -53.97
CA PHE A 371 39.70 21.50 -55.14
C PHE A 371 40.10 20.24 -55.91
N SER A 372 39.19 19.35 -56.21
CA SER A 372 39.42 18.14 -57.02
C SER A 372 38.47 18.08 -58.21
N ASP A 373 38.88 17.53 -59.35
CA ASP A 373 38.09 17.46 -60.57
C ASP A 373 38.52 16.28 -61.38
N ILE A 374 37.58 15.61 -62.08
CA ILE A 374 37.84 14.46 -62.93
C ILE A 374 38.34 14.96 -64.28
N ARG A 375 39.46 14.47 -64.74
CA ARG A 375 40.06 14.85 -66.06
C ARG A 375 39.31 14.21 -67.22
N GLY A 376 38.87 15.07 -68.14
CA GLY A 376 38.12 14.63 -69.29
C GLY A 376 36.73 14.11 -69.00
N PHE A 377 36.11 14.58 -67.91
CA PHE A 377 34.77 14.16 -67.53
C PHE A 377 33.71 14.54 -68.54
N THR A 378 33.73 15.76 -69.09
CA THR A 378 32.74 16.22 -70.09
C THR A 378 32.66 15.29 -71.35
N PRO A 379 33.74 14.98 -72.06
CA PRO A 379 33.65 14.01 -73.13
C PRO A 379 33.29 12.59 -72.67
N LEU A 380 33.67 12.18 -71.43
CA LEU A 380 33.27 10.90 -70.92
C LEU A 380 31.75 10.85 -70.63
N ALA A 381 31.18 11.89 -70.05
CA ALA A 381 29.75 11.99 -69.80
C ALA A 381 28.88 12.00 -71.03
N GLU A 382 29.39 12.54 -72.12
CA GLU A 382 28.73 12.51 -73.44
C GLU A 382 28.64 11.10 -74.07
N THR A 383 29.49 10.17 -73.63
CA THR A 383 29.46 8.76 -74.05
C THR A 383 28.58 7.86 -73.25
N LEU A 384 28.11 8.34 -72.07
CA LEU A 384 27.32 7.58 -71.12
C LEU A 384 25.85 8.01 -71.13
N SER A 385 24.94 7.11 -70.73
CA SER A 385 23.57 7.54 -70.47
C SER A 385 23.51 8.45 -69.25
N PRO A 386 22.49 9.31 -69.09
CA PRO A 386 22.34 10.17 -67.94
C PRO A 386 22.35 9.40 -66.61
N GLU A 387 21.71 8.23 -66.59
CA GLU A 387 21.63 7.35 -65.41
C GLU A 387 23.02 6.77 -65.09
N ALA A 388 23.78 6.33 -66.08
CA ALA A 388 25.14 5.81 -65.89
C ALA A 388 26.10 6.92 -65.44
N THR A 389 25.93 8.13 -65.91
CA THR A 389 26.70 9.30 -65.51
C THR A 389 26.45 9.62 -64.03
N ILE A 390 25.18 9.66 -63.62
CA ILE A 390 24.83 9.89 -62.22
C ILE A 390 25.37 8.78 -61.28
N GLN A 391 25.27 7.51 -61.71
CA GLN A 391 25.83 6.39 -60.96
C GLN A 391 27.34 6.49 -60.80
N LEU A 392 28.06 6.84 -61.89
CA LEU A 392 29.51 7.04 -61.87
C LEU A 392 29.91 8.17 -60.91
N VAL A 393 29.25 9.32 -61.04
CA VAL A 393 29.54 10.50 -60.19
C VAL A 393 29.23 10.21 -58.72
N ASN A 394 28.08 9.60 -58.43
CA ASN A 394 27.71 9.25 -57.05
C ASN A 394 28.67 8.22 -56.45
N HIS A 395 29.12 7.24 -57.20
CA HIS A 395 30.12 6.27 -56.79
C HIS A 395 31.46 6.95 -56.45
N HIS A 396 31.94 7.79 -57.35
CA HIS A 396 33.15 8.58 -57.18
C HIS A 396 33.05 9.50 -55.96
N PHE A 397 31.97 10.28 -55.88
CA PHE A 397 31.74 11.18 -54.72
C PHE A 397 31.66 10.45 -53.38
N SER A 398 31.00 9.28 -53.33
CA SER A 398 30.93 8.49 -52.08
C SER A 398 32.31 8.16 -51.53
N GLN A 399 33.25 7.78 -52.41
CA GLN A 399 34.63 7.49 -51.99
C GLN A 399 35.40 8.77 -51.59
N MET A 400 35.24 9.83 -52.37
CA MET A 400 35.92 11.11 -52.09
C MET A 400 35.41 11.76 -50.78
N ILE A 401 34.10 11.66 -50.52
CA ILE A 401 33.48 12.13 -49.28
C ILE A 401 34.05 11.37 -48.07
N GLU A 402 34.17 10.04 -48.19
CA GLU A 402 34.73 9.21 -47.11
C GLU A 402 36.17 9.63 -46.80
N VAL A 403 37.00 9.86 -47.81
CA VAL A 403 38.37 10.34 -47.64
C VAL A 403 38.40 11.74 -46.98
N LEU A 404 37.60 12.68 -47.51
CA LEU A 404 37.52 14.04 -46.99
C LEU A 404 37.09 14.07 -45.52
N GLN A 405 36.04 13.30 -45.14
CA GLN A 405 35.56 13.19 -43.78
C GLN A 405 36.58 12.55 -42.84
N GLY A 406 37.28 11.51 -43.30
CA GLY A 406 38.38 10.88 -42.57
C GLY A 406 39.52 11.86 -42.25
N HIS A 407 39.70 12.88 -43.05
CA HIS A 407 40.69 13.96 -42.86
C HIS A 407 40.10 15.24 -42.27
N ARG A 408 38.82 15.26 -41.83
CA ARG A 408 38.11 16.44 -41.30
C ARG A 408 38.05 17.60 -42.31
N GLY A 409 37.89 17.30 -43.58
CA GLY A 409 37.66 18.29 -44.61
C GLY A 409 36.18 18.66 -44.67
N ILE A 410 35.88 19.95 -44.71
CA ILE A 410 34.50 20.49 -44.80
C ILE A 410 34.19 20.67 -46.29
N ILE A 411 33.21 19.92 -46.80
CA ILE A 411 32.78 19.99 -48.19
C ILE A 411 31.90 21.22 -48.37
N VAL A 412 32.29 22.11 -49.24
CA VAL A 412 31.58 23.34 -49.58
C VAL A 412 30.55 23.10 -50.67
N ASP A 413 30.96 22.46 -51.77
CA ASP A 413 30.10 22.26 -52.95
C ASP A 413 30.58 21.12 -53.86
N PHE A 414 29.64 20.63 -54.64
CA PHE A 414 29.86 19.75 -55.80
C PHE A 414 29.58 20.58 -57.06
N LEU A 415 30.62 20.84 -57.83
CA LEU A 415 30.54 21.65 -59.06
C LEU A 415 30.70 20.76 -60.26
N GLY A 416 29.58 20.15 -60.73
CA GLY A 416 29.61 19.09 -61.71
C GLY A 416 30.27 17.82 -61.20
N ASP A 417 31.44 17.48 -61.70
CA ASP A 417 32.29 16.36 -61.19
C ASP A 417 33.38 16.81 -60.22
N ALA A 418 33.46 18.11 -59.92
CA ALA A 418 34.44 18.67 -59.03
C ALA A 418 33.93 18.78 -57.60
N ILE A 419 34.85 18.65 -56.62
CA ILE A 419 34.60 18.86 -55.20
C ILE A 419 35.41 20.06 -54.71
N LEU A 420 34.73 21.01 -54.09
CA LEU A 420 35.33 22.08 -53.31
C LEU A 420 35.20 21.78 -51.84
N ALA A 421 36.33 21.67 -51.16
CA ALA A 421 36.41 21.48 -49.72
C ALA A 421 37.44 22.43 -49.08
N PHE A 422 37.30 22.65 -47.75
CA PHE A 422 38.30 23.39 -47.02
C PHE A 422 38.55 22.75 -45.65
N PHE A 423 39.70 23.10 -45.08
CA PHE A 423 40.14 22.66 -43.76
C PHE A 423 40.40 23.89 -42.91
N ASP A 424 39.63 24.02 -41.84
CA ASP A 424 39.70 25.16 -40.92
C ASP A 424 40.66 24.84 -39.74
N PRO A 425 41.65 25.69 -39.49
CA PRO A 425 42.50 25.55 -38.29
C PRO A 425 41.78 25.90 -36.98
N LEU A 426 40.58 26.52 -37.08
CA LEU A 426 39.83 27.09 -35.94
C LEU A 426 40.70 28.11 -35.19
N SER A 427 41.26 27.71 -34.07
CA SER A 427 42.14 28.56 -33.23
C SER A 427 43.60 28.03 -33.16
N GLY A 428 43.92 27.00 -33.96
CA GLY A 428 45.21 26.31 -33.93
C GLY A 428 46.21 26.77 -35.00
N PRO A 429 47.44 26.22 -35.01
CA PRO A 429 48.44 26.46 -36.02
C PRO A 429 48.00 25.88 -37.39
N LEU A 430 48.47 26.48 -38.45
CA LEU A 430 48.08 26.16 -39.81
C LEU A 430 48.77 24.90 -40.38
N GLU A 431 50.03 24.64 -39.95
CA GLU A 431 50.87 23.55 -40.45
C GLU A 431 50.21 22.15 -40.31
N PRO A 432 49.56 21.74 -39.16
CA PRO A 432 48.88 20.48 -39.06
C PRO A 432 47.69 20.37 -39.99
N VAL A 433 47.03 21.49 -40.28
CA VAL A 433 45.88 21.55 -41.20
C VAL A 433 46.34 21.40 -42.64
N VAL A 434 47.43 22.05 -43.04
CA VAL A 434 48.07 21.90 -44.34
C VAL A 434 48.46 20.43 -44.56
N ARG A 435 49.13 19.82 -43.58
CA ARG A 435 49.51 18.41 -43.61
C ARG A 435 48.31 17.50 -43.86
N ARG A 436 47.23 17.73 -43.14
CA ARG A 436 45.97 16.96 -43.34
C ARG A 436 45.36 17.16 -44.73
N ALA A 437 45.30 18.37 -45.19
CA ALA A 437 44.72 18.67 -46.52
C ALA A 437 45.55 18.07 -47.65
N VAL A 438 46.88 18.16 -47.59
CA VAL A 438 47.78 17.54 -48.61
C VAL A 438 47.66 16.01 -48.55
N ARG A 439 47.69 15.42 -47.33
CA ARG A 439 47.50 13.98 -47.15
C ARG A 439 46.13 13.53 -47.64
N CYS A 440 45.08 14.32 -47.43
CA CYS A 440 43.76 14.07 -48.01
C CYS A 440 43.81 14.01 -49.54
N GLY A 441 44.42 14.98 -50.18
CA GLY A 441 44.58 14.97 -51.65
C GLY A 441 45.33 13.74 -52.17
N LEU A 442 46.40 13.30 -51.48
CA LEU A 442 47.14 12.07 -51.84
C LEU A 442 46.26 10.82 -51.63
N HIS A 443 45.52 10.74 -50.52
CA HIS A 443 44.59 9.63 -50.28
C HIS A 443 43.41 9.62 -51.27
N MET A 444 42.93 10.77 -51.71
CA MET A 444 41.93 10.86 -52.78
C MET A 444 42.49 10.26 -54.08
N GLN A 445 43.72 10.56 -54.42
CA GLN A 445 44.39 9.96 -55.63
C GLN A 445 44.56 8.44 -55.49
N ALA A 446 44.95 7.97 -54.31
CA ALA A 446 45.04 6.54 -54.00
C ALA A 446 43.67 5.83 -54.08
N ALA A 447 42.60 6.48 -53.62
CA ALA A 447 41.25 5.94 -53.76
C ALA A 447 40.80 5.83 -55.22
N VAL A 448 41.07 6.82 -56.03
CA VAL A 448 40.77 6.73 -57.46
C VAL A 448 41.60 5.64 -58.18
N ALA A 449 42.87 5.48 -57.81
CA ALA A 449 43.72 4.39 -58.35
C ALA A 449 43.16 3.01 -57.93
N HIS A 450 42.72 2.87 -56.69
CA HIS A 450 42.07 1.65 -56.16
C HIS A 450 40.75 1.39 -56.93
N GLN A 451 39.89 2.41 -57.05
CA GLN A 451 38.66 2.31 -57.86
C GLN A 451 38.93 1.78 -59.29
N ASN A 452 39.93 2.33 -59.94
CA ASN A 452 40.30 1.94 -61.27
C ASN A 452 40.80 0.49 -61.44
N THR A 453 41.23 -0.13 -60.32
CA THR A 453 41.71 -1.53 -60.30
C THR A 453 40.67 -2.51 -59.80
N SER A 454 39.80 -2.10 -58.84
CA SER A 454 38.85 -2.97 -58.18
C SER A 454 37.47 -3.02 -58.83
N ASP A 455 37.04 -1.99 -59.56
CA ASP A 455 35.69 -1.88 -60.08
C ASP A 455 35.67 -1.83 -61.62
N SER A 456 35.40 -2.98 -62.23
CA SER A 456 35.31 -3.12 -63.66
C SER A 456 34.02 -2.57 -64.27
N LYS A 457 33.07 -2.15 -63.46
CA LYS A 457 31.79 -1.63 -64.02
C LYS A 457 31.86 -0.21 -64.49
N PHE A 458 32.80 0.57 -63.98
CA PHE A 458 32.95 1.97 -64.37
C PHE A 458 34.22 2.21 -65.22
N PRO A 459 34.18 3.24 -66.10
CA PRO A 459 35.36 3.65 -66.84
C PRO A 459 36.44 4.14 -65.87
N LYS A 460 37.71 3.95 -66.28
CA LYS A 460 38.85 4.42 -65.48
C LYS A 460 38.87 5.95 -65.44
N LEU A 461 38.91 6.46 -64.21
CA LEU A 461 38.93 7.90 -63.98
C LEU A 461 40.36 8.38 -63.69
N GLN A 462 40.60 9.61 -64.12
CA GLN A 462 41.79 10.36 -63.69
C GLN A 462 41.34 11.64 -63.00
N MET A 463 41.92 11.95 -61.89
CA MET A 463 41.55 13.14 -61.11
C MET A 463 42.77 14.03 -60.87
N GLY A 464 42.56 15.34 -60.89
CA GLY A 464 43.57 16.32 -60.50
C GLY A 464 43.13 17.01 -59.18
N VAL A 465 44.05 17.20 -58.25
CA VAL A 465 43.79 17.88 -57.01
C VAL A 465 44.67 19.12 -56.91
N GLY A 466 44.05 20.23 -56.44
CA GLY A 466 44.75 21.47 -56.13
C GLY A 466 44.58 21.82 -54.68
N VAL A 467 45.66 22.22 -53.96
CA VAL A 467 45.61 22.65 -52.55
C VAL A 467 46.27 24.02 -52.43
N HIS A 468 45.60 24.92 -51.74
CA HIS A 468 46.08 26.28 -51.52
C HIS A 468 45.71 26.80 -50.13
N VAL A 469 46.64 27.50 -49.47
CA VAL A 469 46.42 28.24 -48.22
C VAL A 469 46.10 29.68 -48.55
N GLY A 470 45.00 30.22 -48.03
CA GLY A 470 44.68 31.61 -48.24
C GLY A 470 43.55 32.13 -47.37
N GLU A 471 43.46 33.45 -47.33
CA GLU A 471 42.40 34.15 -46.57
C GLU A 471 41.07 34.08 -47.34
N VAL A 472 40.01 33.70 -46.64
CA VAL A 472 38.63 33.67 -47.13
C VAL A 472 37.68 34.19 -46.06
N VAL A 473 36.46 34.48 -46.44
CA VAL A 473 35.34 34.66 -45.52
C VAL A 473 34.64 33.31 -45.36
N VAL A 474 34.64 32.77 -44.16
CA VAL A 474 33.95 31.53 -43.80
C VAL A 474 32.66 31.88 -43.10
N GLY A 475 31.51 31.36 -43.51
CA GLY A 475 30.22 31.62 -42.85
C GLY A 475 29.01 31.28 -43.70
N ASN A 476 27.85 31.78 -43.26
CA ASN A 476 26.57 31.57 -43.95
C ASN A 476 26.38 32.62 -45.07
N ILE A 477 26.38 32.16 -46.26
CA ILE A 477 26.32 32.98 -47.48
C ILE A 477 24.97 32.74 -48.16
N GLY A 478 24.21 33.79 -48.42
CA GLY A 478 22.91 33.69 -49.08
C GLY A 478 21.89 34.71 -48.59
N SER A 479 20.66 34.30 -48.42
CA SER A 479 19.53 35.09 -47.93
C SER A 479 18.96 34.46 -46.63
N GLU A 480 18.10 35.16 -45.93
CA GLU A 480 17.41 34.66 -44.75
C GLU A 480 16.61 33.36 -45.00
N THR A 481 16.13 33.18 -46.22
CA THR A 481 15.33 31.99 -46.62
C THR A 481 16.17 30.88 -47.21
N ARG A 482 17.40 31.18 -47.68
CA ARG A 482 18.29 30.20 -48.33
C ARG A 482 19.75 30.60 -48.13
N ALA A 483 20.38 29.98 -47.19
CA ALA A 483 21.78 30.19 -46.89
C ALA A 483 22.56 28.87 -47.06
N LYS A 484 23.85 29.01 -47.39
CA LYS A 484 24.81 27.92 -47.47
C LYS A 484 26.02 28.27 -46.63
N TYR A 485 26.47 27.34 -45.80
CA TYR A 485 27.75 27.49 -45.11
C TYR A 485 28.89 27.19 -46.10
N GLY A 486 29.85 28.08 -46.17
CA GLY A 486 30.92 27.92 -47.10
C GLY A 486 32.00 29.00 -47.02
N ILE A 487 32.80 29.06 -48.05
CA ILE A 487 33.93 29.97 -48.14
C ILE A 487 33.80 30.85 -49.37
N VAL A 488 34.12 32.14 -49.24
CA VAL A 488 34.19 33.09 -50.36
C VAL A 488 35.47 33.90 -50.26
N GLY A 489 36.18 34.02 -51.37
CA GLY A 489 37.39 34.80 -51.46
C GLY A 489 38.20 34.52 -52.75
N ALA A 490 39.17 35.41 -53.04
CA ALA A 490 40.07 35.23 -54.18
C ALA A 490 40.86 33.92 -54.08
N ALA A 491 41.15 33.42 -52.87
CA ALA A 491 41.87 32.16 -52.67
C ALA A 491 41.10 30.94 -53.19
N VAL A 492 39.75 30.95 -53.20
CA VAL A 492 38.91 29.87 -53.74
C VAL A 492 39.15 29.76 -55.29
N ASN A 493 39.06 30.89 -55.93
CA ASN A 493 39.30 30.95 -57.42
C ASN A 493 40.74 30.59 -57.78
N LEU A 494 41.70 30.97 -56.91
CA LEU A 494 43.08 30.60 -57.10
C LEU A 494 43.30 29.10 -56.95
N THR A 495 42.67 28.47 -55.96
CA THR A 495 42.74 27.02 -55.78
C THR A 495 42.19 26.25 -56.95
N HIS A 496 41.06 26.69 -57.53
CA HIS A 496 40.52 26.10 -58.77
C HIS A 496 41.52 26.20 -59.94
N ARG A 497 42.18 27.34 -60.08
CA ARG A 497 43.21 27.54 -61.19
C ARG A 497 44.46 26.69 -60.97
N ILE A 498 44.86 26.49 -59.71
CA ILE A 498 45.95 25.58 -59.35
C ILE A 498 45.57 24.13 -59.67
N GLN A 499 44.37 23.73 -59.32
CA GLN A 499 43.83 22.41 -59.61
C GLN A 499 43.81 22.15 -61.16
N ALA A 500 43.43 23.17 -61.93
CA ALA A 500 43.44 23.07 -63.41
C ALA A 500 44.82 22.77 -63.99
N GLN A 501 45.92 23.05 -63.27
CA GLN A 501 47.30 22.74 -63.72
C GLN A 501 47.71 21.29 -63.33
N ALA A 502 46.95 20.59 -62.50
CA ALA A 502 47.23 19.21 -62.13
C ALA A 502 46.91 18.26 -63.32
N ARG A 503 47.77 17.33 -63.59
CA ARG A 503 47.50 16.20 -64.52
C ARG A 503 46.67 15.14 -63.77
N GLY A 504 46.18 14.16 -64.49
CA GLY A 504 45.53 13.00 -63.84
C GLY A 504 46.51 12.27 -62.91
N GLY A 505 46.08 12.06 -61.67
CA GLY A 505 46.89 11.46 -60.58
C GLY A 505 47.77 12.44 -59.84
N GLU A 506 47.81 13.73 -60.19
CA GLU A 506 48.67 14.71 -59.45
C GLU A 506 47.93 15.47 -58.39
N VAL A 507 48.65 15.76 -57.31
CA VAL A 507 48.26 16.74 -56.23
C VAL A 507 49.20 17.94 -56.43
N VAL A 508 48.64 19.09 -56.79
CA VAL A 508 49.37 20.34 -57.03
C VAL A 508 49.09 21.30 -55.87
N ILE A 509 50.16 21.85 -55.34
CA ILE A 509 50.03 22.82 -54.25
C ILE A 509 50.66 24.17 -54.66
N SER A 510 50.16 25.25 -54.05
CA SER A 510 50.76 26.57 -54.19
C SER A 510 52.03 26.75 -53.37
N GLU A 511 52.80 27.81 -53.75
CA GLU A 511 53.97 28.22 -52.95
C GLU A 511 53.56 28.58 -51.50
N ALA A 512 52.41 29.21 -51.25
CA ALA A 512 51.90 29.51 -49.91
C ALA A 512 51.69 28.23 -49.08
N THR A 513 51.16 27.18 -49.72
CA THR A 513 51.00 25.87 -49.08
C THR A 513 52.33 25.17 -48.84
N TYR A 514 53.24 25.23 -49.84
CA TYR A 514 54.57 24.63 -49.73
C TYR A 514 55.38 25.22 -48.57
N ARG A 515 55.35 26.55 -48.35
CA ARG A 515 56.09 27.24 -47.29
C ARG A 515 55.63 26.86 -45.86
N GLN A 516 54.47 26.31 -45.71
CA GLN A 516 53.98 25.91 -44.35
C GLN A 516 54.63 24.62 -43.83
N ILE A 517 54.98 23.67 -44.74
CA ILE A 517 55.52 22.37 -44.38
C ILE A 517 56.62 21.90 -45.38
N PRO A 518 57.62 22.71 -45.73
CA PRO A 518 58.54 22.43 -46.81
C PRO A 518 59.40 21.17 -46.56
N GLU A 519 59.76 20.87 -45.33
CA GLU A 519 60.61 19.73 -44.96
C GLU A 519 59.85 18.39 -44.97
N GLU A 520 58.53 18.43 -44.97
CA GLU A 520 57.70 17.24 -44.94
C GLU A 520 57.21 16.79 -46.32
N LEU A 521 57.41 17.62 -47.34
CA LEU A 521 56.87 17.40 -48.67
C LEU A 521 57.88 16.71 -49.62
N VAL A 522 57.50 15.56 -50.13
CA VAL A 522 58.22 14.93 -51.26
C VAL A 522 57.72 15.54 -52.58
N VAL A 523 58.42 16.52 -53.04
CA VAL A 523 58.08 17.21 -54.33
C VAL A 523 58.63 16.42 -55.50
N GLN A 524 57.74 15.94 -56.36
CA GLN A 524 58.08 15.24 -57.58
C GLN A 524 58.51 16.21 -58.68
N ARG A 525 57.84 17.35 -58.75
CA ARG A 525 58.04 18.36 -59.83
C ARG A 525 57.68 19.74 -59.31
N SER A 526 58.46 20.75 -59.62
CA SER A 526 58.10 22.16 -59.42
C SER A 526 58.08 22.86 -60.83
N PHE A 527 57.15 23.78 -60.96
CA PHE A 527 57.02 24.53 -62.20
C PHE A 527 56.38 25.90 -62.00
N ARG A 528 56.58 26.79 -62.96
CA ARG A 528 55.92 28.09 -62.96
C ARG A 528 54.77 28.07 -63.94
N ALA A 529 53.61 28.55 -63.50
CA ALA A 529 52.43 28.63 -64.35
C ALA A 529 51.83 30.03 -64.34
N GLY A 530 51.46 30.55 -65.51
CA GLY A 530 50.64 31.73 -65.62
C GLY A 530 49.20 31.39 -65.26
N LEU A 531 48.67 31.91 -64.15
CA LEU A 531 47.31 31.67 -63.78
C LEU A 531 46.43 32.85 -64.22
N LYS A 532 45.27 32.57 -64.82
CA LYS A 532 44.38 33.62 -65.33
C LYS A 532 44.03 34.63 -64.24
N GLY A 533 44.34 35.94 -64.52
CA GLY A 533 44.10 37.03 -63.59
C GLY A 533 45.07 37.15 -62.40
N ILE A 534 46.26 36.53 -62.51
CA ILE A 534 47.43 36.77 -61.65
C ILE A 534 48.52 37.33 -62.60
N HIS A 535 49.14 38.46 -62.23
CA HIS A 535 50.07 39.15 -63.08
C HIS A 535 51.40 38.38 -63.17
N ASP A 536 51.87 37.81 -62.05
CA ASP A 536 53.14 37.07 -62.02
C ASP A 536 52.92 35.55 -62.10
N PRO A 537 53.75 34.82 -62.81
CA PRO A 537 53.67 33.37 -62.80
C PRO A 537 53.86 32.76 -61.42
N ALA A 538 52.86 31.95 -60.97
CA ALA A 538 52.88 31.32 -59.69
C ALA A 538 53.80 30.07 -59.70
N ASN A 539 54.58 29.89 -58.61
CA ASN A 539 55.33 28.66 -58.33
C ASN A 539 54.39 27.60 -57.81
N LEU A 540 54.37 26.45 -58.48
CA LEU A 540 53.52 25.31 -58.13
C LEU A 540 54.38 24.06 -57.95
N TYR A 541 53.93 23.21 -57.05
CA TYR A 541 54.65 22.00 -56.65
C TYR A 541 53.72 20.79 -56.77
N VAL A 542 54.17 19.75 -57.45
CA VAL A 542 53.48 18.45 -57.45
C VAL A 542 54.02 17.63 -56.31
N VAL A 543 53.13 17.24 -55.44
CA VAL A 543 53.46 16.44 -54.22
C VAL A 543 53.25 14.96 -54.56
N GLY A 544 54.26 14.15 -54.28
CA GLY A 544 54.16 12.69 -54.45
C GLY A 544 53.90 11.95 -53.18
N ASP A 545 54.44 12.48 -52.08
CA ASP A 545 54.26 11.87 -50.73
C ASP A 545 54.51 12.90 -49.62
N LEU A 546 54.17 12.53 -48.39
CA LEU A 546 54.47 13.26 -47.17
C LEU A 546 55.40 12.43 -46.27
N LEU A 547 56.52 13.02 -45.85
CA LEU A 547 57.43 12.43 -44.88
C LEU A 547 56.79 12.52 -43.49
N GLY A 548 56.42 11.38 -42.86
CA GLY A 548 55.87 11.29 -41.51
C GLY A 548 54.43 10.87 -41.42
#